data_cfe0f54b888772b6bd60753c66b2607c
#
_entry.id   cfe0f54b888772b6bd60753c66b2607c
#
_cell.length_a   1.000
_cell.length_b   1.000
_cell.length_c   1.000
_cell.angle_alpha   90.00
_cell.angle_beta   90.00
_cell.angle_gamma   90.00
#
_symmetry.space_group_name_H-M   'P 1'
#
loop_
_entity.id
_entity.type
_entity.pdbx_description
1 polymer ?
#
loop_
_entity_poly.entity_id
_entity_poly.type
_entity_poly.pdbx_seq_one_letter_code
_entity_poly.pdbx_strand_id
1 'polypeptide(L)'
;MCVKLSDPSNRNPPQITKLGGTKGGNYESVAVDNRNKYQPIFFISEDAEFGALRRYTPPLSDSKTIANWDTLHRAGGTTEYLLFLDNTHFTWTTNEQEGRNSQYQNYPNVEGIDFHTGYLYFVSKKLFQMFVLNLDNGTYTTISTKFGGFQHSPDQIIRNGGGDKYLYLTEDGGNTVGVYSICRQTGERYTIFEAYNGRYKNDETTGLTFSPDGSRLYAAFQDCGCNNSESGIDPNCGCLLEFSRKDGMSFDGSTLSVKFHSSKMV
;
A
#
# COMPACT_ATOMS: atom_id res chain seq x y z
N MET A 1 -9.94 -2.28 11.44
CA MET A 1 -9.90 -1.46 12.68
C MET A 1 -8.44 -1.15 12.99
N CYS A 2 -8.03 0.12 12.92
CA CYS A 2 -6.65 0.49 13.25
C CYS A 2 -6.48 0.55 14.77
N VAL A 3 -5.53 -0.19 15.28
CA VAL A 3 -5.24 -0.27 16.72
C VAL A 3 -3.80 0.11 16.99
N LYS A 4 -3.56 0.79 18.11
CA LYS A 4 -2.22 1.01 18.62
C LYS A 4 -1.80 -0.21 19.44
N LEU A 5 -0.70 -0.83 19.07
CA LEU A 5 0.01 -1.77 19.92
C LEU A 5 1.02 -0.97 20.74
N SER A 6 0.73 -0.72 22.01
CA SER A 6 1.53 0.17 22.83
C SER A 6 2.90 -0.41 23.21
N ASP A 7 2.97 -1.70 23.44
CA ASP A 7 4.19 -2.44 23.78
C ASP A 7 3.91 -3.93 23.60
N PRO A 8 4.71 -4.69 22.84
CA PRO A 8 4.54 -6.14 22.74
C PRO A 8 4.64 -6.88 24.06
N SER A 9 5.35 -6.30 25.05
CA SER A 9 5.46 -6.84 26.40
C SER A 9 4.32 -6.38 27.32
N ASN A 10 3.56 -5.38 26.91
CA ASN A 10 2.48 -4.82 27.73
C ASN A 10 1.17 -5.56 27.42
N ARG A 11 0.62 -6.20 28.42
CA ARG A 11 -0.65 -6.95 28.35
C ARG A 11 -1.91 -6.07 28.29
N ASN A 12 -1.76 -4.78 28.07
CA ASN A 12 -2.89 -3.88 27.89
C ASN A 12 -3.62 -4.22 26.57
N PRO A 13 -4.95 -4.24 26.57
CA PRO A 13 -5.70 -4.49 25.37
C PRO A 13 -5.41 -3.45 24.29
N PRO A 14 -5.46 -3.81 23.00
CA PRO A 14 -5.32 -2.86 21.88
C PRO A 14 -6.28 -1.70 22.03
N GLN A 15 -5.80 -0.47 21.84
CA GLN A 15 -6.62 0.72 21.90
C GLN A 15 -7.10 1.12 20.51
N ILE A 16 -8.38 1.45 20.38
CA ILE A 16 -8.97 1.92 19.14
C ILE A 16 -8.49 3.35 18.85
N THR A 17 -7.92 3.55 17.66
CA THR A 17 -7.52 4.88 17.18
C THR A 17 -8.69 5.60 16.48
N LYS A 18 -8.53 6.89 16.24
CA LYS A 18 -9.48 7.71 15.45
C LYS A 18 -9.27 7.60 13.94
N LEU A 19 -8.25 6.87 13.47
CA LEU A 19 -7.89 6.77 12.07
C LEU A 19 -9.03 6.24 11.17
N GLY A 20 -9.77 5.25 11.67
CA GLY A 20 -10.87 4.61 10.92
C GLY A 20 -12.22 5.34 11.04
N GLY A 21 -12.29 6.49 11.73
CA GLY A 21 -13.57 7.13 12.02
C GLY A 21 -14.44 6.30 12.98
N THR A 22 -15.75 6.55 12.99
CA THR A 22 -16.69 5.93 13.93
C THR A 22 -17.48 4.75 13.37
N LYS A 23 -17.54 4.59 12.04
CA LYS A 23 -18.43 3.62 11.39
C LYS A 23 -17.72 2.30 10.98
N GLY A 24 -16.40 2.24 11.09
CA GLY A 24 -15.64 1.14 10.51
C GLY A 24 -15.57 1.24 8.97
N GLY A 25 -14.95 0.25 8.31
CA GLY A 25 -14.79 0.18 6.86
C GLY A 25 -13.86 -0.96 6.49
N ASN A 26 -13.75 -1.26 5.20
CA ASN A 26 -12.80 -2.22 4.64
C ASN A 26 -11.43 -1.53 4.48
N TYR A 27 -10.80 -1.18 5.59
CA TYR A 27 -9.50 -0.51 5.57
C TYR A 27 -8.39 -1.50 5.27
N GLU A 28 -7.59 -1.18 4.24
CA GLU A 28 -6.53 -2.04 3.76
C GLU A 28 -5.15 -1.57 4.24
N SER A 29 -4.82 -0.33 4.00
CA SER A 29 -3.47 0.13 4.20
C SER A 29 -3.40 1.52 4.82
N VAL A 30 -2.25 1.83 5.44
CA VAL A 30 -1.99 3.12 6.10
C VAL A 30 -0.62 3.64 5.69
N ALA A 31 -0.57 4.88 5.20
CA ALA A 31 0.67 5.62 4.99
C ALA A 31 0.75 6.84 5.91
N VAL A 32 1.97 7.31 6.17
CA VAL A 32 2.18 8.41 7.11
C VAL A 32 3.08 9.47 6.49
N ASP A 33 2.56 10.71 6.38
CA ASP A 33 3.38 11.89 6.12
C ASP A 33 3.92 12.42 7.46
N ASN A 34 5.17 12.15 7.72
CA ASN A 34 5.88 12.58 8.93
C ASN A 34 6.83 13.77 8.68
N ARG A 35 6.68 14.51 7.59
CA ARG A 35 7.48 15.72 7.30
C ARG A 35 7.31 16.75 8.40
N ASN A 36 6.10 16.87 8.94
CA ASN A 36 5.87 17.55 10.21
C ASN A 36 5.85 16.54 11.36
N LYS A 37 6.99 16.34 12.01
CA LYS A 37 7.14 15.39 13.11
C LYS A 37 6.29 15.70 14.36
N TYR A 38 5.73 16.90 14.46
CA TYR A 38 4.87 17.32 15.56
C TYR A 38 3.40 17.04 15.29
N GLN A 39 3.02 16.91 14.03
CA GLN A 39 1.67 16.63 13.59
C GLN A 39 1.69 15.81 12.28
N PRO A 40 2.04 14.53 12.35
CA PRO A 40 2.02 13.67 11.17
C PRO A 40 0.59 13.53 10.64
N ILE A 41 0.47 13.36 9.32
CA ILE A 41 -0.80 13.09 8.65
C ILE A 41 -0.85 11.62 8.29
N PHE A 42 -1.96 10.97 8.59
CA PHE A 42 -2.20 9.55 8.28
C PHE A 42 -3.14 9.45 7.10
N PHE A 43 -2.78 8.67 6.10
CA PHE A 43 -3.61 8.33 4.96
C PHE A 43 -4.09 6.90 5.10
N ILE A 44 -5.36 6.65 4.86
CA ILE A 44 -5.98 5.34 5.03
C ILE A 44 -6.76 5.01 3.77
N SER A 45 -6.46 3.88 3.15
CA SER A 45 -7.21 3.31 2.03
C SER A 45 -8.44 2.54 2.53
N GLU A 46 -9.47 2.46 1.68
CA GLU A 46 -10.68 1.68 1.94
C GLU A 46 -11.01 0.88 0.68
N ASP A 47 -10.88 -0.47 0.75
CA ASP A 47 -11.27 -1.36 -0.34
C ASP A 47 -12.77 -1.52 -0.38
N ALA A 48 -13.40 -0.57 -1.00
CA ALA A 48 -14.81 -0.60 -1.33
C ALA A 48 -15.06 0.23 -2.57
N GLU A 49 -16.05 -0.15 -3.36
CA GLU A 49 -16.44 0.63 -4.54
C GLU A 49 -16.86 2.05 -4.14
N PHE A 50 -17.66 2.16 -3.05
CA PHE A 50 -18.05 3.40 -2.38
C PHE A 50 -17.24 3.61 -1.09
N GLY A 51 -15.95 3.31 -1.10
CA GLY A 51 -15.03 3.66 -0.05
C GLY A 51 -14.73 5.16 -0.01
N ALA A 52 -13.83 5.55 0.87
CA ALA A 52 -13.31 6.90 0.89
C ALA A 52 -11.86 6.90 1.38
N LEU A 53 -10.91 7.06 0.43
CA LEU A 53 -9.54 7.34 0.82
C LEU A 53 -9.52 8.62 1.64
N ARG A 54 -9.00 8.52 2.85
CA ARG A 54 -9.05 9.60 3.83
C ARG A 54 -7.67 9.96 4.35
N ARG A 55 -7.54 11.19 4.81
CA ARG A 55 -6.43 11.61 5.65
C ARG A 55 -6.94 12.01 7.03
N TYR A 56 -6.19 11.66 8.05
CA TYR A 56 -6.44 12.05 9.41
C TYR A 56 -5.28 12.87 9.94
N THR A 57 -5.58 14.07 10.41
CA THR A 57 -4.63 14.95 11.08
C THR A 57 -4.97 14.94 12.57
N PRO A 58 -4.14 14.34 13.44
CA PRO A 58 -4.38 14.32 14.87
C PRO A 58 -4.30 15.73 15.46
N PRO A 59 -4.89 15.99 16.65
CA PRO A 59 -4.70 17.24 17.34
C PRO A 59 -3.22 17.47 17.62
N LEU A 60 -2.80 18.74 17.65
CA LEU A 60 -1.44 19.10 18.06
C LEU A 60 -1.15 18.55 19.45
N SER A 61 0.06 18.05 19.64
CA SER A 61 0.53 17.67 20.96
C SER A 61 0.77 18.92 21.81
N ASP A 62 0.26 18.97 23.03
CA ASP A 62 0.46 20.07 23.97
C ASP A 62 1.94 20.26 24.38
N SER A 63 2.72 19.20 24.30
CA SER A 63 4.17 19.26 24.42
C SER A 63 4.76 19.47 23.02
N LYS A 64 5.62 20.47 22.84
CA LYS A 64 6.43 20.66 21.63
C LYS A 64 7.41 19.51 21.37
N THR A 65 7.09 18.33 21.86
CA THR A 65 7.79 17.07 21.62
C THR A 65 7.19 16.37 20.42
N ILE A 66 7.98 15.50 19.80
CA ILE A 66 7.57 14.60 18.69
C ILE A 66 6.16 14.07 18.94
N ALA A 67 5.33 14.05 17.89
CA ALA A 67 3.95 13.59 17.98
C ALA A 67 3.82 12.35 18.84
N ASN A 68 3.09 12.48 19.92
CA ASN A 68 2.82 11.36 20.79
C ASN A 68 1.73 10.49 20.12
N TRP A 69 1.96 9.20 20.00
CA TRP A 69 0.98 8.24 19.50
C TRP A 69 -0.36 8.31 20.24
N ASP A 70 -0.36 8.79 21.48
CA ASP A 70 -1.57 8.99 22.27
C ASP A 70 -2.52 10.03 21.64
N THR A 71 -2.04 10.93 20.79
CA THR A 71 -2.89 11.88 20.06
C THR A 71 -3.84 11.17 19.10
N LEU A 72 -3.53 9.95 18.62
CA LEU A 72 -4.41 9.16 17.78
C LEU A 72 -5.71 8.69 18.46
N HIS A 73 -5.75 8.72 19.78
CA HIS A 73 -6.93 8.35 20.59
C HIS A 73 -7.75 9.55 21.05
N ARG A 74 -7.18 10.76 20.94
CA ARG A 74 -7.81 11.99 21.43
C ARG A 74 -8.85 12.53 20.45
N ALA A 75 -9.85 13.22 20.98
CA ALA A 75 -10.76 14.04 20.21
C ALA A 75 -10.05 15.29 19.66
N GLY A 76 -10.60 15.92 18.63
CA GLY A 76 -10.10 17.18 18.07
C GLY A 76 -9.16 17.04 16.87
N GLY A 77 -8.93 15.82 16.35
CA GLY A 77 -8.32 15.62 15.04
C GLY A 77 -9.32 15.90 13.90
N THR A 78 -8.77 16.11 12.71
CA THR A 78 -9.56 16.38 11.50
C THR A 78 -9.44 15.22 10.54
N THR A 79 -10.58 14.71 10.06
CA THR A 79 -10.66 13.76 8.95
C THR A 79 -11.12 14.47 7.70
N GLU A 80 -10.41 14.26 6.61
CA GLU A 80 -10.75 14.74 5.29
C GLU A 80 -10.67 13.60 4.26
N TYR A 81 -11.38 13.75 3.17
CA TYR A 81 -11.56 12.73 2.14
C TYR A 81 -11.03 13.23 0.80
N LEU A 82 -10.41 12.36 0.02
CA LEU A 82 -9.84 12.70 -1.28
C LEU A 82 -10.96 13.01 -2.28
N LEU A 83 -10.86 14.18 -2.91
CA LEU A 83 -11.79 14.66 -3.92
C LEU A 83 -11.05 15.04 -5.19
N PHE A 84 -11.31 14.34 -6.30
CA PHE A 84 -10.78 14.71 -7.61
C PHE A 84 -11.62 15.83 -8.21
N LEU A 85 -10.95 16.89 -8.66
CA LEU A 85 -11.58 18.06 -9.26
C LEU A 85 -11.70 17.91 -10.78
N ASP A 86 -10.68 17.33 -11.39
CA ASP A 86 -10.56 17.02 -12.82
C ASP A 86 -9.60 15.86 -13.03
N ASN A 87 -9.14 15.62 -14.26
CA ASN A 87 -8.23 14.50 -14.60
C ASN A 87 -6.78 14.71 -14.14
N THR A 88 -6.46 15.81 -13.49
CA THR A 88 -5.09 16.18 -13.10
C THR A 88 -4.99 16.80 -11.71
N HIS A 89 -6.10 17.28 -11.15
CA HIS A 89 -6.13 18.00 -9.88
C HIS A 89 -7.02 17.33 -8.85
N PHE A 90 -6.60 17.44 -7.60
CA PHE A 90 -7.37 16.95 -6.46
C PHE A 90 -7.36 17.98 -5.31
N THR A 91 -8.27 17.78 -4.39
CA THR A 91 -8.32 18.49 -3.10
C THR A 91 -8.79 17.53 -2.00
N TRP A 92 -8.94 18.06 -0.80
CA TRP A 92 -9.49 17.33 0.33
C TRP A 92 -10.76 18.01 0.82
N THR A 93 -11.79 17.24 1.15
CA THR A 93 -13.06 17.72 1.67
C THR A 93 -13.35 17.09 3.03
N THR A 94 -14.00 17.82 3.91
CA THR A 94 -14.54 17.27 5.18
C THR A 94 -15.86 16.55 4.99
N ASN A 95 -16.46 16.64 3.80
CA ASN A 95 -17.69 15.96 3.45
C ASN A 95 -17.41 14.51 3.00
N GLU A 96 -17.70 13.55 3.86
CA GLU A 96 -17.50 12.14 3.59
C GLU A 96 -18.22 11.66 2.32
N GLN A 97 -19.45 12.16 2.07
CA GLN A 97 -20.21 11.73 0.91
C GLN A 97 -19.59 12.20 -0.41
N GLU A 98 -19.01 13.39 -0.44
CA GLU A 98 -18.25 13.86 -1.62
C GLU A 98 -17.03 12.99 -1.88
N GLY A 99 -16.28 12.64 -0.82
CA GLY A 99 -15.15 11.72 -0.93
C GLY A 99 -15.55 10.35 -1.44
N ARG A 100 -16.65 9.77 -0.93
CA ARG A 100 -17.18 8.49 -1.41
C ARG A 100 -17.61 8.53 -2.86
N ASN A 101 -18.28 9.59 -3.29
CA ASN A 101 -18.66 9.79 -4.68
C ASN A 101 -17.42 9.93 -5.59
N SER A 102 -16.40 10.65 -5.12
CA SER A 102 -15.13 10.79 -5.85
C SER A 102 -14.44 9.45 -6.03
N GLN A 103 -14.35 8.63 -4.97
CA GLN A 103 -13.77 7.30 -5.07
C GLN A 103 -14.53 6.42 -6.05
N TYR A 104 -15.84 6.34 -5.92
CA TYR A 104 -16.70 5.56 -6.82
C TYR A 104 -16.47 5.89 -8.30
N GLN A 105 -16.37 7.18 -8.60
CA GLN A 105 -16.26 7.65 -9.99
C GLN A 105 -14.84 7.53 -10.56
N ASN A 106 -13.81 7.71 -9.74
CA ASN A 106 -12.46 7.97 -10.24
C ASN A 106 -11.42 6.94 -9.82
N TYR A 107 -11.57 6.29 -8.65
CA TYR A 107 -10.56 5.39 -8.08
C TYR A 107 -11.17 4.34 -7.13
N PRO A 108 -12.18 3.57 -7.59
CA PRO A 108 -12.85 2.58 -6.74
C PRO A 108 -11.89 1.48 -6.27
N ASN A 109 -12.20 0.89 -5.11
CA ASN A 109 -11.46 -0.20 -4.50
C ASN A 109 -9.97 0.16 -4.34
N VAL A 110 -9.70 1.03 -3.37
CA VAL A 110 -8.33 1.46 -3.03
C VAL A 110 -7.71 0.46 -2.08
N GLU A 111 -6.61 -0.14 -2.52
CA GLU A 111 -5.84 -1.13 -1.79
C GLU A 111 -4.61 -0.49 -1.13
N GLY A 112 -3.43 -0.95 -1.50
CA GLY A 112 -2.17 -0.47 -0.95
C GLY A 112 -1.94 1.03 -1.10
N ILE A 113 -1.29 1.63 -0.12
CA ILE A 113 -0.95 3.04 -0.07
C ILE A 113 0.45 3.24 0.52
N ASP A 114 1.27 4.11 -0.08
CA ASP A 114 2.58 4.52 0.45
C ASP A 114 2.80 6.02 0.29
N PHE A 115 3.62 6.59 1.16
CA PHE A 115 3.96 8.02 1.14
C PHE A 115 5.47 8.22 1.09
N HIS A 116 5.92 9.15 0.23
CA HIS A 116 7.31 9.58 0.22
C HIS A 116 7.48 11.02 -0.28
N THR A 117 8.19 11.83 0.49
CA THR A 117 8.66 13.20 0.11
C THR A 117 7.61 14.03 -0.60
N GLY A 118 6.40 14.13 -0.01
CA GLY A 118 5.30 14.92 -0.57
C GLY A 118 4.46 14.20 -1.62
N TYR A 119 4.80 12.98 -1.99
CA TYR A 119 4.01 12.17 -2.89
C TYR A 119 3.29 11.05 -2.16
N LEU A 120 2.00 10.91 -2.45
CA LEU A 120 1.17 9.78 -2.01
C LEU A 120 0.93 8.86 -3.19
N TYR A 121 1.21 7.59 -2.99
CA TYR A 121 0.99 6.52 -3.98
C TYR A 121 -0.11 5.62 -3.48
N PHE A 122 -1.06 5.28 -4.33
CA PHE A 122 -2.04 4.24 -4.02
C PHE A 122 -2.46 3.50 -5.28
N VAL A 123 -3.02 2.32 -5.12
CA VAL A 123 -3.51 1.51 -6.22
C VAL A 123 -5.02 1.35 -6.15
N SER A 124 -5.67 1.37 -7.32
CA SER A 124 -7.07 1.01 -7.48
C SER A 124 -7.15 -0.37 -8.12
N LYS A 125 -7.61 -1.33 -7.35
CA LYS A 125 -7.82 -2.73 -7.76
C LYS A 125 -8.67 -2.83 -9.02
N LYS A 126 -9.80 -2.15 -9.02
CA LYS A 126 -10.78 -2.20 -10.12
C LYS A 126 -10.28 -1.57 -11.42
N LEU A 127 -9.45 -0.53 -11.33
CA LEU A 127 -8.95 0.17 -12.52
C LEU A 127 -7.61 -0.36 -13.03
N PHE A 128 -6.92 -1.21 -12.29
CA PHE A 128 -5.56 -1.66 -12.62
C PHE A 128 -4.61 -0.46 -12.78
N GLN A 129 -4.72 0.49 -11.87
CA GLN A 129 -3.97 1.74 -11.93
C GLN A 129 -3.33 2.07 -10.59
N MET A 130 -2.15 2.63 -10.67
CA MET A 130 -1.48 3.34 -9.60
C MET A 130 -1.69 4.84 -9.79
N PHE A 131 -2.07 5.52 -8.72
CA PHE A 131 -2.21 6.96 -8.63
C PHE A 131 -1.01 7.55 -7.91
N VAL A 132 -0.49 8.66 -8.43
CA VAL A 132 0.64 9.40 -7.86
C VAL A 132 0.18 10.82 -7.61
N LEU A 133 -0.10 11.14 -6.35
CA LEU A 133 -0.57 12.45 -5.92
C LEU A 133 0.63 13.28 -5.43
N ASN A 134 0.80 14.47 -5.99
CA ASN A 134 1.70 15.48 -5.42
C ASN A 134 0.91 16.32 -4.41
N LEU A 135 1.16 16.08 -3.12
CA LEU A 135 0.44 16.71 -2.02
C LEU A 135 0.76 18.21 -1.87
N ASP A 136 1.89 18.65 -2.42
CA ASP A 136 2.34 20.03 -2.25
C ASP A 136 1.67 21.00 -3.23
N ASN A 137 1.24 20.51 -4.39
CA ASN A 137 0.58 21.33 -5.41
C ASN A 137 -0.83 20.88 -5.81
N GLY A 138 -1.33 19.78 -5.25
CA GLY A 138 -2.69 19.30 -5.51
C GLY A 138 -2.89 18.67 -6.88
N THR A 139 -1.82 18.17 -7.52
CA THR A 139 -1.89 17.49 -8.83
C THR A 139 -1.69 16.00 -8.71
N TYR A 140 -2.21 15.24 -9.68
CA TYR A 140 -1.96 13.82 -9.75
C TYR A 140 -1.74 13.31 -11.18
N THR A 141 -1.13 12.14 -11.27
CA THR A 141 -0.98 11.35 -12.49
C THR A 141 -1.34 9.90 -12.22
N THR A 142 -1.61 9.14 -13.29
CA THR A 142 -1.91 7.71 -13.20
C THR A 142 -0.97 6.89 -14.05
N ILE A 143 -0.68 5.68 -13.59
CA ILE A 143 0.17 4.71 -14.29
C ILE A 143 -0.56 3.36 -14.28
N SER A 144 -0.70 2.73 -15.46
CA SER A 144 -1.25 1.37 -15.54
C SER A 144 -0.32 0.40 -14.80
N THR A 145 -0.91 -0.46 -13.97
CA THR A 145 -0.19 -1.57 -13.33
C THR A 145 -0.04 -2.78 -14.24
N LYS A 146 -0.78 -2.84 -15.35
CA LYS A 146 -0.70 -3.97 -16.29
C LYS A 146 0.58 -3.93 -17.11
N PHE A 147 1.44 -4.92 -16.91
CA PHE A 147 2.62 -5.16 -17.73
C PHE A 147 3.14 -6.58 -17.52
N GLY A 148 3.69 -7.19 -18.56
CA GLY A 148 4.26 -8.54 -18.45
C GLY A 148 3.26 -9.55 -17.89
N GLY A 149 3.66 -10.24 -16.83
CA GLY A 149 2.81 -11.17 -16.07
C GLY A 149 1.83 -10.47 -15.13
N PHE A 150 2.07 -9.22 -14.76
CA PHE A 150 1.16 -8.42 -13.93
C PHE A 150 -0.08 -8.01 -14.72
N GLN A 151 -1.09 -8.84 -14.73
CA GLN A 151 -2.30 -8.69 -15.55
C GLN A 151 -3.57 -8.54 -14.73
N HIS A 152 -3.51 -8.85 -13.44
CA HIS A 152 -4.62 -8.79 -12.50
C HIS A 152 -4.56 -7.59 -11.57
N SER A 153 -5.40 -7.61 -10.56
CA SER A 153 -5.63 -6.49 -9.65
C SER A 153 -4.37 -6.16 -8.85
N PRO A 154 -3.92 -4.91 -8.81
CA PRO A 154 -2.90 -4.51 -7.85
C PRO A 154 -3.49 -4.55 -6.45
N ASP A 155 -2.70 -5.05 -5.49
CA ASP A 155 -3.08 -5.11 -4.10
C ASP A 155 -2.20 -4.16 -3.26
N GLN A 156 -0.99 -4.53 -2.89
CA GLN A 156 -0.15 -3.67 -2.06
C GLN A 156 0.86 -2.86 -2.88
N ILE A 157 1.29 -1.73 -2.31
CA ILE A 157 2.36 -0.90 -2.85
C ILE A 157 3.26 -0.44 -1.73
N ILE A 158 4.56 -0.57 -1.93
CA ILE A 158 5.57 -0.09 -0.99
C ILE A 158 6.85 0.32 -1.71
N ARG A 159 7.57 1.26 -1.17
CA ARG A 159 8.97 1.51 -1.54
C ARG A 159 9.92 0.89 -0.52
N ASN A 160 11.15 0.65 -0.91
CA ASN A 160 12.20 0.34 0.05
C ASN A 160 12.52 1.58 0.90
N GLY A 161 12.54 1.44 2.22
CA GLY A 161 12.70 2.54 3.17
C GLY A 161 13.97 3.39 2.99
N GLY A 162 15.03 2.82 2.42
CA GLY A 162 16.30 3.53 2.13
C GLY A 162 16.36 4.18 0.74
N GLY A 163 15.45 3.85 -0.18
CA GLY A 163 15.49 4.29 -1.57
C GLY A 163 14.15 4.79 -2.09
N ASP A 164 14.20 5.75 -3.01
CA ASP A 164 13.01 6.33 -3.64
C ASP A 164 12.88 5.97 -5.13
N LYS A 165 13.80 5.15 -5.64
CA LYS A 165 13.88 4.83 -7.05
C LYS A 165 12.80 3.88 -7.52
N TYR A 166 12.45 2.90 -6.70
CA TYR A 166 11.52 1.84 -7.07
C TYR A 166 10.31 1.78 -6.15
N LEU A 167 9.14 1.56 -6.77
CA LEU A 167 7.92 1.14 -6.10
C LEU A 167 7.72 -0.35 -6.36
N TYR A 168 7.39 -1.10 -5.33
CA TYR A 168 7.11 -2.53 -5.38
C TYR A 168 5.62 -2.75 -5.19
N LEU A 169 5.06 -3.63 -6.00
CA LEU A 169 3.63 -3.90 -6.05
C LEU A 169 3.38 -5.41 -5.95
N THR A 170 2.25 -5.77 -5.38
CA THR A 170 1.72 -7.13 -5.38
C THR A 170 0.48 -7.24 -6.25
N GLU A 171 0.11 -8.47 -6.57
CA GLU A 171 -1.00 -8.80 -7.46
C GLU A 171 -2.00 -9.72 -6.75
N ASP A 172 -3.28 -9.39 -6.84
CA ASP A 172 -4.39 -10.21 -6.39
C ASP A 172 -4.99 -10.98 -7.58
N GLY A 173 -4.94 -12.29 -7.49
CA GLY A 173 -5.53 -13.21 -8.45
C GLY A 173 -4.66 -13.47 -9.69
N GLY A 174 -5.22 -14.23 -10.60
CA GLY A 174 -4.60 -14.54 -11.89
C GLY A 174 -4.01 -15.92 -12.02
N ASN A 175 -3.37 -16.15 -13.18
CA ASN A 175 -2.70 -17.41 -13.44
C ASN A 175 -1.32 -17.51 -12.80
N THR A 176 -0.71 -16.35 -12.58
CA THR A 176 0.60 -16.19 -11.98
C THR A 176 0.56 -14.98 -11.05
N VAL A 177 0.55 -15.19 -9.76
CA VAL A 177 0.66 -14.11 -8.79
C VAL A 177 2.13 -13.75 -8.59
N GLY A 178 2.40 -12.48 -8.31
CA GLY A 178 3.78 -12.03 -8.24
C GLY A 178 4.03 -10.76 -7.46
N VAL A 179 5.31 -10.43 -7.39
CA VAL A 179 5.83 -9.15 -6.91
C VAL A 179 6.52 -8.45 -8.06
N TYR A 180 6.14 -7.22 -8.28
CA TYR A 180 6.61 -6.42 -9.40
C TYR A 180 7.20 -5.10 -8.92
N SER A 181 7.93 -4.42 -9.79
CA SER A 181 8.50 -3.12 -9.47
C SER A 181 8.42 -2.15 -10.64
N ILE A 182 8.24 -0.87 -10.33
CA ILE A 182 8.25 0.24 -11.27
C ILE A 182 9.32 1.25 -10.85
N CYS A 183 10.24 1.55 -11.76
CA CYS A 183 11.17 2.66 -11.55
C CYS A 183 10.43 3.99 -11.70
N ARG A 184 10.38 4.79 -10.63
CA ARG A 184 9.68 6.07 -10.62
C ARG A 184 10.25 7.11 -11.60
N GLN A 185 11.55 7.05 -11.85
CA GLN A 185 12.25 8.03 -12.68
C GLN A 185 12.11 7.73 -14.16
N THR A 186 12.19 6.45 -14.54
CA THR A 186 12.20 6.03 -15.95
C THR A 186 10.91 5.38 -16.41
N GLY A 187 10.03 4.97 -15.49
CA GLY A 187 8.85 4.16 -15.78
C GLY A 187 9.18 2.72 -16.17
N GLU A 188 10.46 2.31 -16.08
CA GLU A 188 10.88 0.94 -16.35
C GLU A 188 10.23 -0.01 -15.34
N ARG A 189 9.87 -1.20 -15.82
CA ARG A 189 9.09 -2.19 -15.09
C ARG A 189 9.86 -3.48 -14.97
N TYR A 190 9.73 -4.13 -13.82
CA TYR A 190 10.52 -5.31 -13.46
C TYR A 190 9.62 -6.36 -12.80
N THR A 191 9.84 -7.61 -13.14
CA THR A 191 9.34 -8.75 -12.38
C THR A 191 10.37 -9.09 -11.31
N ILE A 192 9.96 -9.07 -10.06
CA ILE A 192 10.81 -9.48 -8.92
C ILE A 192 10.62 -10.98 -8.69
N PHE A 193 9.37 -11.41 -8.69
CA PHE A 193 8.95 -12.79 -8.52
C PHE A 193 7.65 -13.02 -9.28
N GLU A 194 7.52 -14.19 -9.91
CA GLU A 194 6.26 -14.71 -10.43
C GLU A 194 6.16 -16.19 -10.07
N ALA A 195 4.97 -16.62 -9.66
CA ALA A 195 4.69 -18.03 -9.48
C ALA A 195 4.70 -18.76 -10.82
N TYR A 196 5.32 -19.93 -10.88
CA TYR A 196 5.48 -20.71 -12.10
C TYR A 196 4.61 -21.97 -12.10
N ASN A 197 4.14 -22.37 -13.29
CA ASN A 197 3.37 -23.61 -13.53
C ASN A 197 2.06 -23.74 -12.73
N GLY A 198 1.32 -22.64 -12.57
CA GLY A 198 0.01 -22.69 -11.91
C GLY A 198 0.05 -22.95 -10.42
N ARG A 199 1.26 -23.03 -9.83
CA ARG A 199 1.42 -22.95 -8.38
C ARG A 199 1.00 -21.55 -7.95
N TYR A 200 0.18 -21.43 -6.93
CA TYR A 200 -0.44 -20.18 -6.50
C TYR A 200 -1.37 -19.55 -7.55
N LYS A 201 -1.96 -20.37 -8.42
CA LYS A 201 -2.98 -19.90 -9.36
C LYS A 201 -4.22 -19.43 -8.60
N ASN A 202 -4.71 -18.24 -8.95
CA ASN A 202 -5.82 -17.54 -8.27
C ASN A 202 -5.53 -17.25 -6.79
N ASP A 203 -4.27 -17.31 -6.37
CA ASP A 203 -3.83 -16.87 -5.06
C ASP A 203 -3.73 -15.34 -5.04
N GLU A 204 -3.44 -14.78 -3.90
CA GLU A 204 -3.23 -13.37 -3.68
C GLU A 204 -1.85 -13.16 -3.07
N THR A 205 -1.05 -12.31 -3.74
CA THR A 205 0.16 -11.76 -3.11
C THR A 205 -0.25 -10.51 -2.36
N THR A 206 -0.33 -10.60 -1.04
CA THR A 206 -0.85 -9.54 -0.20
C THR A 206 0.27 -8.76 0.52
N GLY A 207 0.39 -8.80 1.83
CA GLY A 207 1.36 -8.01 2.58
C GLY A 207 2.78 -7.97 2.00
N LEU A 208 3.37 -6.79 1.91
CA LEU A 208 4.71 -6.56 1.36
C LEU A 208 5.50 -5.64 2.29
N THR A 209 6.74 -6.02 2.65
CA THR A 209 7.60 -5.16 3.48
C THR A 209 9.09 -5.44 3.26
N PHE A 210 9.94 -4.50 3.63
CA PHE A 210 11.39 -4.65 3.63
C PHE A 210 11.95 -4.74 5.04
N SER A 211 13.11 -5.42 5.16
CA SER A 211 13.93 -5.27 6.35
C SER A 211 14.40 -3.81 6.51
N PRO A 212 14.73 -3.38 7.73
CA PRO A 212 15.17 -1.99 7.96
C PRO A 212 16.38 -1.56 7.16
N ASP A 213 17.25 -2.49 6.81
CA ASP A 213 18.45 -2.26 5.99
C ASP A 213 18.17 -2.40 4.47
N GLY A 214 16.94 -2.75 4.09
CA GLY A 214 16.53 -2.92 2.71
C GLY A 214 17.12 -4.15 1.99
N SER A 215 17.84 -5.03 2.71
CA SER A 215 18.49 -6.20 2.13
C SER A 215 17.54 -7.39 1.90
N ARG A 216 16.40 -7.39 2.57
CA ARG A 216 15.38 -8.43 2.50
C ARG A 216 14.04 -7.85 2.10
N LEU A 217 13.33 -8.56 1.26
CA LEU A 217 11.94 -8.28 0.89
C LEU A 217 11.09 -9.45 1.39
N TYR A 218 10.03 -9.15 2.09
CA TYR A 218 9.04 -10.13 2.56
C TYR A 218 7.73 -9.92 1.84
N ALA A 219 7.16 -11.00 1.31
CA ALA A 219 5.84 -10.99 0.68
C ALA A 219 4.98 -12.11 1.26
N ALA A 220 3.74 -11.80 1.60
CA ALA A 220 2.76 -12.77 2.04
C ALA A 220 1.93 -13.27 0.85
N PHE A 221 1.55 -14.56 0.90
CA PHE A 221 0.66 -15.22 -0.04
C PHE A 221 -0.51 -15.80 0.75
N GLN A 222 -1.72 -15.58 0.28
CA GLN A 222 -2.93 -15.92 1.02
C GLN A 222 -3.14 -17.44 1.08
N ASP A 223 -2.98 -18.14 -0.04
CA ASP A 223 -3.32 -19.56 -0.19
C ASP A 223 -2.16 -20.40 -0.77
N CYS A 224 -0.97 -20.28 -0.20
CA CYS A 224 0.21 -20.95 -0.75
C CYS A 224 0.29 -22.46 -0.46
N GLY A 225 -0.63 -23.00 0.30
CA GLY A 225 -0.69 -24.41 0.69
C GLY A 225 0.38 -24.82 1.70
N CYS A 226 -0.03 -25.31 2.86
CA CYS A 226 0.86 -25.90 3.85
C CYS A 226 0.86 -27.42 3.74
N ASN A 227 2.04 -28.03 3.89
CA ASN A 227 2.11 -29.46 4.11
C ASN A 227 1.61 -29.77 5.52
N ASN A 228 0.40 -30.30 5.61
CA ASN A 228 -0.08 -30.89 6.84
C ASN A 228 0.32 -32.37 6.86
N SER A 229 1.15 -32.77 7.83
CA SER A 229 1.69 -34.13 7.93
C SER A 229 0.61 -35.22 8.07
N GLU A 230 -0.62 -34.85 8.44
CA GLU A 230 -1.71 -35.81 8.68
C GLU A 230 -2.75 -35.88 7.55
N SER A 231 -2.92 -34.85 6.75
CA SER A 231 -3.99 -34.77 5.75
C SER A 231 -3.56 -34.34 4.35
N GLY A 232 -2.28 -34.08 4.12
CA GLY A 232 -1.79 -33.56 2.83
C GLY A 232 -1.62 -32.04 2.82
N ILE A 233 -1.81 -31.41 1.65
CA ILE A 233 -1.69 -29.97 1.50
C ILE A 233 -2.98 -29.30 1.97
N ASP A 234 -2.90 -28.40 2.96
CA ASP A 234 -3.99 -27.51 3.32
C ASP A 234 -3.98 -26.30 2.36
N PRO A 235 -4.97 -26.15 1.47
CA PRO A 235 -5.03 -25.05 0.52
C PRO A 235 -5.34 -23.69 1.19
N ASN A 236 -5.85 -23.68 2.41
CA ASN A 236 -6.23 -22.44 3.11
C ASN A 236 -5.12 -21.90 4.03
N CYS A 237 -3.89 -22.24 3.76
CA CYS A 237 -2.73 -21.85 4.56
C CYS A 237 -1.90 -20.79 3.87
N GLY A 238 -1.87 -19.59 4.45
CA GLY A 238 -0.99 -18.52 4.01
C GLY A 238 0.48 -18.79 4.28
N CYS A 239 1.35 -18.17 3.52
CA CYS A 239 2.79 -18.20 3.76
C CYS A 239 3.44 -16.83 3.62
N LEU A 240 4.59 -16.69 4.27
CA LEU A 240 5.47 -15.55 4.14
C LEU A 240 6.77 -16.00 3.48
N LEU A 241 7.10 -15.37 2.35
CA LEU A 241 8.35 -15.63 1.64
C LEU A 241 9.32 -14.49 1.88
N GLU A 242 10.59 -14.87 2.10
CA GLU A 242 11.72 -13.93 2.17
C GLU A 242 12.50 -14.00 0.85
N PHE A 243 12.76 -12.85 0.27
CA PHE A 243 13.58 -12.68 -0.91
C PHE A 243 14.85 -11.92 -0.56
N SER A 244 15.97 -12.37 -1.10
CA SER A 244 17.23 -11.64 -1.07
C SER A 244 17.85 -11.61 -2.45
N ARG A 245 18.62 -10.57 -2.73
CA ARG A 245 19.38 -10.48 -3.99
C ARG A 245 20.58 -11.43 -3.95
N LYS A 246 20.86 -12.09 -5.07
CA LYS A 246 22.00 -13.00 -5.19
C LYS A 246 23.36 -12.32 -5.01
N ASP A 247 23.43 -11.03 -5.33
CA ASP A 247 24.62 -10.20 -5.16
C ASP A 247 24.80 -9.65 -3.73
N GLY A 248 23.86 -9.97 -2.82
CA GLY A 248 23.89 -9.52 -1.43
C GLY A 248 23.61 -8.03 -1.25
N MET A 249 23.28 -7.31 -2.31
CA MET A 249 23.01 -5.88 -2.24
C MET A 249 21.58 -5.62 -1.76
N SER A 250 21.33 -4.39 -1.28
CA SER A 250 20.01 -3.92 -0.91
C SER A 250 19.10 -3.75 -2.15
N PHE A 251 17.80 -3.78 -1.93
CA PHE A 251 16.77 -3.44 -2.91
C PHE A 251 16.60 -1.92 -3.13
N ASP A 252 17.46 -1.08 -2.59
CA ASP A 252 17.33 0.38 -2.54
C ASP A 252 17.64 1.13 -3.85
N GLY A 253 17.80 0.42 -4.94
CA GLY A 253 17.88 1.05 -6.24
C GLY A 253 19.20 0.97 -6.94
N SER A 254 20.15 0.20 -6.45
CA SER A 254 21.18 -0.34 -7.32
C SER A 254 20.50 -1.25 -8.35
N THR A 255 20.88 -1.15 -9.57
CA THR A 255 20.30 -1.79 -10.75
C THR A 255 19.59 -3.13 -10.50
N LEU A 256 18.24 -3.13 -10.57
CA LEU A 256 17.50 -4.36 -10.79
C LEU A 256 17.89 -4.87 -12.18
N SER A 257 18.39 -6.09 -12.28
CA SER A 257 18.94 -6.62 -13.54
C SER A 257 17.91 -7.35 -14.41
N VAL A 258 16.70 -7.56 -13.90
CA VAL A 258 15.65 -8.27 -14.62
C VAL A 258 14.64 -7.25 -15.15
N LYS A 259 14.83 -6.81 -16.38
CA LYS A 259 13.80 -6.07 -17.12
C LYS A 259 12.79 -7.06 -17.68
N PHE A 260 11.53 -6.78 -17.47
CA PHE A 260 10.49 -7.44 -18.21
C PHE A 260 10.55 -6.89 -19.65
N HIS A 261 10.94 -7.72 -20.61
CA HIS A 261 10.78 -7.38 -22.00
C HIS A 261 9.28 -7.43 -22.30
N SER A 262 8.63 -6.26 -22.36
CA SER A 262 7.28 -6.17 -22.86
C SER A 262 7.28 -6.80 -24.27
N SER A 263 6.70 -7.97 -24.42
CA SER A 263 6.21 -8.39 -25.70
C SER A 263 5.27 -7.29 -26.18
N LYS A 264 5.64 -6.62 -27.26
CA LYS A 264 4.95 -5.62 -28.03
C LYS A 264 3.51 -5.38 -27.58
N MET A 265 3.23 -4.13 -27.14
CA MET A 265 1.88 -3.61 -27.24
C MET A 265 1.47 -3.73 -28.71
N VAL A 266 0.48 -4.57 -28.96
CA VAL A 266 -0.29 -4.58 -30.19
C VAL A 266 -1.50 -3.71 -29.95
#